data_2c231db550127b749f89d2bcd6bd9e6f
#
_entry.id   2c231db550127b749f89d2bcd6bd9e6f
#
_cell.length_a   1.000
_cell.length_b   1.000
_cell.length_c   1.000
_cell.angle_alpha   90.00
_cell.angle_beta   90.00
_cell.angle_gamma   90.00
#
_symmetry.space_group_name_H-M   'P 1'
#
loop_
_entity.id
_entity.type
_entity.pdbx_description
1 polymer ?
#
loop_
_entity_poly.entity_id
_entity_poly.type
_entity_poly.pdbx_seq_one_letter_code
_entity_poly.pdbx_strand_id
1 'polypeptide(L)'
;MESEERLIIDPNTYLADCFRLAKKIWNDGYRPDFLVGLWRGGAPPGIAIQEFFRWKGHDLYHTAIRTQSLEGVLAGDGFDVKGLKHVIDMVAAEQRLLFVDDLFDTGRTMYEVVQHLRSKARRNMPDVKVAVVYYRPERRRFLVGPDYYLHETTARPIFPHRLTAMSAAEIHEVDAEMHEVLFG
;
A
#
# COMPACT_ATOMS: atom_id res chain seq x y z
N MET A 1 27.27 7.24 10.29
CA MET A 1 25.83 7.04 9.97
C MET A 1 25.48 5.69 10.53
N GLU A 2 24.68 5.63 11.58
CA GLU A 2 24.14 4.36 12.06
C GLU A 2 23.32 3.75 10.93
N SER A 3 23.56 2.46 10.63
CA SER A 3 22.76 1.72 9.65
C SER A 3 21.35 1.62 10.18
N GLU A 4 20.38 2.07 9.39
CA GLU A 4 18.96 1.94 9.75
C GLU A 4 18.63 0.46 10.00
N GLU A 5 18.03 0.15 11.16
CA GLU A 5 17.63 -1.20 11.52
C GLU A 5 16.66 -1.75 10.46
N ARG A 6 16.88 -2.99 10.03
CA ARG A 6 16.08 -3.67 9.01
C ARG A 6 15.22 -4.75 9.64
N LEU A 7 13.96 -4.83 9.24
CA LEU A 7 13.01 -5.86 9.65
C LEU A 7 12.63 -6.69 8.43
N ILE A 8 13.23 -7.87 8.28
CA ILE A 8 12.90 -8.79 7.18
C ILE A 8 11.60 -9.49 7.52
N ILE A 9 10.64 -9.45 6.60
CA ILE A 9 9.28 -9.96 6.80
C ILE A 9 9.14 -11.34 6.16
N ASP A 10 8.76 -12.32 6.96
CA ASP A 10 8.45 -13.67 6.51
C ASP A 10 7.23 -13.68 5.57
N PRO A 11 7.28 -14.40 4.41
CA PRO A 11 6.20 -14.38 3.40
C PRO A 11 4.84 -14.85 3.92
N ASN A 12 4.80 -15.92 4.72
CA ASN A 12 3.55 -16.49 5.23
C ASN A 12 2.93 -15.57 6.29
N THR A 13 3.77 -15.02 7.17
CA THR A 13 3.35 -14.01 8.16
C THR A 13 2.77 -12.79 7.46
N TYR A 14 3.45 -12.31 6.40
CA TYR A 14 2.99 -11.16 5.63
C TYR A 14 1.64 -11.41 4.94
N LEU A 15 1.44 -12.57 4.33
CA LEU A 15 0.15 -12.92 3.73
C LEU A 15 -0.96 -12.97 4.77
N ALA A 16 -0.69 -13.58 5.94
CA ALA A 16 -1.66 -13.59 7.04
C ALA A 16 -1.99 -12.18 7.54
N ASP A 17 -1.01 -11.29 7.61
CA ASP A 17 -1.19 -9.88 7.99
C ASP A 17 -2.03 -9.11 6.97
N CYS A 18 -1.86 -9.37 5.67
CA CYS A 18 -2.73 -8.79 4.66
C CYS A 18 -4.22 -9.14 4.90
N PHE A 19 -4.52 -10.39 5.28
CA PHE A 19 -5.88 -10.81 5.64
C PHE A 19 -6.33 -10.26 7.00
N ARG A 20 -5.43 -10.10 7.98
CA ARG A 20 -5.74 -9.43 9.26
C ARG A 20 -6.13 -7.98 9.04
N LEU A 21 -5.44 -7.28 8.13
CA LEU A 21 -5.78 -5.91 7.73
C LEU A 21 -7.18 -5.85 7.10
N ALA A 22 -7.49 -6.78 6.19
CA ALA A 22 -8.83 -6.90 5.59
C ALA A 22 -9.91 -7.09 6.65
N LYS A 23 -9.68 -7.99 7.62
CA LYS A 23 -10.59 -8.24 8.75
C LYS A 23 -10.76 -7.00 9.64
N LYS A 24 -9.68 -6.24 9.89
CA LYS A 24 -9.74 -5.00 10.68
C LYS A 24 -10.66 -3.97 10.01
N ILE A 25 -10.50 -3.73 8.70
CA ILE A 25 -11.33 -2.81 7.93
C ILE A 25 -12.79 -3.27 7.92
N TRP A 26 -13.02 -4.56 7.74
CA TRP A 26 -14.37 -5.15 7.78
C TRP A 26 -15.07 -4.93 9.12
N ASN A 27 -14.37 -5.17 10.23
CA ASN A 27 -14.91 -5.04 11.58
C ASN A 27 -15.21 -3.60 11.98
N ASP A 28 -14.48 -2.62 11.39
CA ASP A 28 -14.77 -1.18 11.54
C ASP A 28 -16.03 -0.74 10.77
N GLY A 29 -16.61 -1.62 9.97
CA GLY A 29 -17.82 -1.31 9.20
C GLY A 29 -17.56 -0.55 7.90
N TYR A 30 -16.31 -0.23 7.55
CA TYR A 30 -16.00 0.42 6.27
C TYR A 30 -16.18 -0.56 5.11
N ARG A 31 -16.99 -0.17 4.13
CA ARG A 31 -17.30 -0.96 2.94
C ARG A 31 -16.95 -0.14 1.71
N PRO A 32 -15.70 -0.25 1.21
CA PRO A 32 -15.30 0.49 0.03
C PRO A 32 -16.03 0.01 -1.22
N ASP A 33 -16.41 0.96 -2.08
CA ASP A 33 -16.91 0.69 -3.44
C ASP A 33 -15.72 0.46 -4.38
N PHE A 34 -14.59 1.16 -4.11
CA PHE A 34 -13.36 1.09 -4.87
C PHE A 34 -12.17 0.76 -3.97
N LEU A 35 -11.32 -0.16 -4.45
CA LEU A 35 -10.01 -0.46 -3.87
C LEU A 35 -8.93 -0.13 -4.90
N VAL A 36 -7.94 0.65 -4.50
CA VAL A 36 -6.82 1.04 -5.36
C VAL A 36 -5.51 0.68 -4.70
N GLY A 37 -4.86 -0.36 -5.20
CA GLY A 37 -3.51 -0.75 -4.76
C GLY A 37 -2.44 0.15 -5.38
N LEU A 38 -1.50 0.64 -4.56
CA LEU A 38 -0.31 1.31 -5.07
C LEU A 38 0.69 0.25 -5.54
N TRP A 39 0.96 0.22 -6.84
CA TRP A 39 1.90 -0.73 -7.40
C TRP A 39 3.34 -0.32 -7.04
N ARG A 40 4.14 -1.20 -6.44
CA ARG A 40 4.01 -2.66 -6.23
C ARG A 40 3.53 -3.03 -4.83
N GLY A 41 3.83 -2.23 -3.82
CA GLY A 41 3.63 -2.56 -2.41
C GLY A 41 2.19 -2.88 -2.03
N GLY A 42 1.24 -2.15 -2.60
CA GLY A 42 -0.19 -2.36 -2.36
C GLY A 42 -0.82 -3.57 -3.04
N ALA A 43 -0.09 -4.30 -3.90
CA ALA A 43 -0.67 -5.45 -4.61
C ALA A 43 -1.01 -6.62 -3.66
N PRO A 44 -0.10 -7.15 -2.82
CA PRO A 44 -0.44 -8.25 -1.91
C PRO A 44 -1.59 -7.91 -0.93
N PRO A 45 -1.54 -6.80 -0.18
CA PRO A 45 -2.64 -6.47 0.72
C PRO A 45 -3.92 -6.10 -0.03
N GLY A 46 -3.82 -5.50 -1.24
CA GLY A 46 -4.98 -5.22 -2.09
C GLY A 46 -5.72 -6.47 -2.51
N ILE A 47 -5.00 -7.51 -2.97
CA ILE A 47 -5.56 -8.81 -3.33
C ILE A 47 -6.23 -9.46 -2.11
N ALA A 48 -5.55 -9.49 -0.95
CA ALA A 48 -6.09 -10.10 0.26
C ALA A 48 -7.38 -9.39 0.74
N ILE A 49 -7.42 -8.05 0.67
CA ILE A 49 -8.61 -7.28 1.02
C ILE A 49 -9.75 -7.60 0.05
N GLN A 50 -9.50 -7.56 -1.25
CA GLN A 50 -10.50 -7.85 -2.27
C GLN A 50 -11.09 -9.25 -2.10
N GLU A 51 -10.25 -10.28 -1.93
CA GLU A 51 -10.70 -11.67 -1.74
C GLU A 51 -11.47 -11.85 -0.43
N PHE A 52 -11.02 -11.23 0.67
CA PHE A 52 -11.72 -11.27 1.95
C PHE A 52 -13.12 -10.64 1.86
N PHE A 53 -13.24 -9.47 1.24
CA PHE A 53 -14.51 -8.76 1.10
C PHE A 53 -15.46 -9.54 0.21
N ARG A 54 -14.99 -10.10 -0.91
CA ARG A 54 -15.77 -10.94 -1.81
C ARG A 54 -16.26 -12.21 -1.10
N TRP A 55 -15.40 -12.86 -0.31
CA TRP A 55 -15.80 -14.01 0.52
C TRP A 55 -16.90 -13.65 1.54
N LYS A 56 -16.92 -12.41 2.02
CA LYS A 56 -17.97 -11.86 2.89
C LYS A 56 -19.22 -11.41 2.14
N GLY A 57 -19.29 -11.57 0.82
CA GLY A 57 -20.41 -11.18 -0.02
C GLY A 57 -20.45 -9.69 -0.37
N HIS A 58 -19.33 -8.98 -0.26
CA HIS A 58 -19.20 -7.59 -0.67
C HIS A 58 -18.26 -7.48 -1.87
N ASP A 59 -18.83 -7.31 -3.06
CA ASP A 59 -18.05 -7.03 -4.27
C ASP A 59 -17.65 -5.55 -4.29
N LEU A 60 -16.40 -5.31 -4.67
CA LEU A 60 -15.85 -3.97 -4.83
C LEU A 60 -15.07 -3.88 -6.15
N TYR A 61 -15.09 -2.73 -6.78
CA TYR A 61 -14.23 -2.47 -7.92
C TYR A 61 -12.78 -2.33 -7.44
N HIS A 62 -11.84 -2.95 -8.14
CA HIS A 62 -10.43 -2.90 -7.78
C HIS A 62 -9.55 -2.59 -8.98
N THR A 63 -8.48 -1.85 -8.72
CA THR A 63 -7.45 -1.51 -9.70
C THR A 63 -6.12 -1.22 -9.02
N ALA A 64 -5.08 -1.05 -9.81
CA ALA A 64 -3.78 -0.61 -9.32
C ALA A 64 -3.35 0.67 -10.05
N ILE A 65 -2.68 1.55 -9.31
CA ILE A 65 -2.02 2.74 -9.85
C ILE A 65 -0.52 2.64 -9.64
N ARG A 66 0.25 3.19 -10.56
CA ARG A 66 1.71 3.27 -10.41
C ARG A 66 2.12 4.67 -10.01
N THR A 67 2.72 4.79 -8.83
CA THR A 67 3.36 6.02 -8.39
C THR A 67 4.84 5.98 -8.73
N GLN A 68 5.36 6.97 -9.44
CA GLN A 68 6.80 7.16 -9.60
C GLN A 68 7.22 8.35 -8.74
N SER A 69 8.05 8.08 -7.73
CA SER A 69 8.86 9.14 -7.12
C SER A 69 9.93 9.52 -8.15
N LEU A 70 9.84 10.71 -8.69
CA LEU A 70 10.90 11.30 -9.52
C LEU A 70 12.02 11.81 -8.61
N GLU A 71 12.66 10.91 -7.87
CA GLU A 71 13.95 11.20 -7.26
C GLU A 71 14.98 11.23 -8.42
N GLY A 72 15.31 12.44 -8.88
CA GLY A 72 16.36 12.66 -9.89
C GLY A 72 15.94 13.35 -11.17
N VAL A 73 14.67 13.65 -11.40
CA VAL A 73 14.26 14.55 -12.48
C VAL A 73 14.08 15.95 -11.90
N LEU A 74 14.73 16.93 -12.54
CA LEU A 74 14.82 18.34 -12.14
C LEU A 74 13.49 18.86 -11.55
N ALA A 75 13.60 19.53 -10.42
CA ALA A 75 12.50 20.20 -9.72
C ALA A 75 11.69 21.07 -10.70
N GLY A 76 10.52 20.59 -11.07
CA GLY A 76 9.64 21.37 -11.96
C GLY A 76 8.34 20.69 -12.33
N ASP A 77 8.32 19.40 -12.60
CA ASP A 77 7.13 18.76 -13.13
C ASP A 77 6.74 17.49 -12.35
N GLY A 78 5.68 17.66 -11.62
CA GLY A 78 4.60 16.77 -11.35
C GLY A 78 4.92 15.31 -11.01
N PHE A 79 4.63 14.95 -9.75
CA PHE A 79 4.37 13.57 -9.36
C PHE A 79 3.43 12.89 -10.37
N ASP A 80 3.94 11.94 -11.15
CA ASP A 80 3.16 11.23 -12.15
C ASP A 80 2.52 9.99 -11.52
N VAL A 81 1.18 9.90 -11.61
CA VAL A 81 0.39 8.76 -11.14
C VAL A 81 -0.29 8.10 -12.33
N LYS A 82 0.38 7.10 -12.88
CA LYS A 82 -0.21 6.32 -13.98
C LYS A 82 -1.39 5.48 -13.49
N GLY A 83 -2.50 5.54 -14.20
CA GLY A 83 -3.73 4.82 -13.87
C GLY A 83 -4.73 5.61 -13.02
N LEU A 84 -4.32 6.70 -12.35
CA LEU A 84 -5.23 7.47 -11.50
C LEU A 84 -6.34 8.16 -12.30
N LYS A 85 -6.09 8.52 -13.57
CA LYS A 85 -7.13 9.09 -14.44
C LYS A 85 -8.37 8.19 -14.53
N HIS A 86 -8.17 6.89 -14.67
CA HIS A 86 -9.27 5.93 -14.72
C HIS A 86 -10.10 5.94 -13.43
N VAL A 87 -9.44 6.00 -12.26
CA VAL A 87 -10.11 6.13 -10.97
C VAL A 87 -10.91 7.43 -10.90
N ILE A 88 -10.31 8.56 -11.30
CA ILE A 88 -10.96 9.88 -11.31
C ILE A 88 -12.24 9.88 -12.18
N ASP A 89 -12.19 9.21 -13.33
CA ASP A 89 -13.31 9.17 -14.26
C ASP A 89 -14.49 8.30 -13.75
N MET A 90 -14.23 7.40 -12.79
CA MET A 90 -15.22 6.45 -12.26
C MET A 90 -15.80 6.78 -10.90
N VAL A 91 -15.09 7.57 -10.07
CA VAL A 91 -15.54 7.83 -8.69
C VAL A 91 -16.62 8.90 -8.63
N ALA A 92 -17.53 8.78 -7.65
CA ALA A 92 -18.56 9.74 -7.31
C ALA A 92 -18.50 10.10 -5.82
N ALA A 93 -19.06 11.26 -5.44
CA ALA A 93 -18.94 11.83 -4.11
C ALA A 93 -19.58 10.97 -2.99
N GLU A 94 -20.58 10.17 -3.31
CA GLU A 94 -21.27 9.27 -2.39
C GLU A 94 -20.55 7.93 -2.18
N GLN A 95 -19.48 7.68 -2.93
CA GLN A 95 -18.73 6.42 -2.88
C GLN A 95 -17.58 6.46 -1.88
N ARG A 96 -17.10 5.28 -1.52
CA ARG A 96 -15.98 5.04 -0.61
C ARG A 96 -14.80 4.45 -1.38
N LEU A 97 -13.66 5.09 -1.25
CA LEU A 97 -12.41 4.69 -1.91
C LEU A 97 -11.37 4.28 -0.87
N LEU A 98 -10.81 3.09 -1.01
CA LEU A 98 -9.71 2.59 -0.18
C LEU A 98 -8.41 2.54 -0.98
N PHE A 99 -7.45 3.39 -0.61
CA PHE A 99 -6.07 3.22 -1.08
C PHE A 99 -5.31 2.23 -0.20
N VAL A 100 -4.53 1.36 -0.83
CA VAL A 100 -3.80 0.29 -0.14
C VAL A 100 -2.33 0.29 -0.54
N ASP A 101 -1.43 0.19 0.45
CA ASP A 101 0.01 -0.01 0.24
C ASP A 101 0.58 -0.98 1.29
N ASP A 102 1.84 -1.39 1.14
CA ASP A 102 2.57 -2.21 2.12
C ASP A 102 3.03 -1.38 3.33
N LEU A 103 3.50 -0.15 3.07
CA LEU A 103 4.15 0.71 4.05
C LEU A 103 3.69 2.16 3.93
N PHE A 104 3.33 2.75 5.06
CA PHE A 104 3.27 4.19 5.22
C PHE A 104 4.52 4.68 5.96
N ASP A 105 5.50 5.18 5.21
CA ASP A 105 6.75 5.73 5.76
C ASP A 105 6.60 7.25 5.99
N THR A 106 7.05 8.08 5.07
CA THR A 106 6.92 9.54 5.20
C THR A 106 5.50 10.05 4.94
N GLY A 107 4.67 9.27 4.27
CA GLY A 107 3.32 9.63 3.83
C GLY A 107 3.28 10.44 2.54
N ARG A 108 4.44 10.80 1.95
CA ARG A 108 4.51 11.64 0.75
C ARG A 108 3.71 11.06 -0.41
N THR A 109 3.95 9.79 -0.75
CA THR A 109 3.28 9.13 -1.89
C THR A 109 1.77 9.21 -1.77
N MET A 110 1.23 8.83 -0.60
CA MET A 110 -0.21 8.83 -0.35
C MET A 110 -0.78 10.24 -0.36
N TYR A 111 -0.08 11.20 0.24
CA TYR A 111 -0.47 12.61 0.22
C TYR A 111 -0.61 13.13 -1.22
N GLU A 112 0.40 12.90 -2.06
CA GLU A 112 0.40 13.36 -3.47
C GLU A 112 -0.73 12.71 -4.29
N VAL A 113 -0.96 11.40 -4.10
CA VAL A 113 -2.05 10.67 -4.76
C VAL A 113 -3.41 11.28 -4.38
N VAL A 114 -3.67 11.47 -3.08
CA VAL A 114 -4.94 12.01 -2.58
C VAL A 114 -5.13 13.47 -3.03
N GLN A 115 -4.07 14.29 -3.01
CA GLN A 115 -4.16 15.69 -3.50
C GLN A 115 -4.44 15.73 -5.00
N HIS A 116 -3.79 14.86 -5.78
CA HIS A 116 -4.06 14.79 -7.22
C HIS A 116 -5.50 14.36 -7.51
N LEU A 117 -5.99 13.31 -6.82
CA LEU A 117 -7.39 12.89 -6.90
C LEU A 117 -8.32 14.05 -6.57
N ARG A 118 -8.10 14.73 -5.42
CA ARG A 118 -8.93 15.85 -4.96
C ARG A 118 -8.98 16.99 -5.97
N SER A 119 -7.84 17.36 -6.54
CA SER A 119 -7.74 18.44 -7.52
C SER A 119 -8.52 18.18 -8.81
N LYS A 120 -8.65 16.90 -9.21
CA LYS A 120 -9.30 16.48 -10.45
C LYS A 120 -10.75 16.04 -10.26
N ALA A 121 -11.06 15.27 -9.22
CA ALA A 121 -12.41 14.80 -8.94
C ALA A 121 -13.32 15.96 -8.44
N ARG A 122 -12.75 16.97 -7.78
CA ARG A 122 -13.47 18.17 -7.30
C ARG A 122 -14.72 17.78 -6.49
N ARG A 123 -15.93 18.13 -7.01
CA ARG A 123 -17.22 17.80 -6.38
C ARG A 123 -17.54 16.30 -6.35
N ASN A 124 -16.86 15.49 -7.16
CA ASN A 124 -17.00 14.04 -7.19
C ASN A 124 -15.99 13.33 -6.26
N MET A 125 -15.30 14.07 -5.38
CA MET A 125 -14.34 13.50 -4.43
C MET A 125 -15.03 12.50 -3.51
N PRO A 126 -14.67 11.21 -3.55
CA PRO A 126 -15.25 10.19 -2.68
C PRO A 126 -14.78 10.34 -1.22
N ASP A 127 -15.40 9.57 -0.31
CA ASP A 127 -14.85 9.32 1.02
C ASP A 127 -13.61 8.43 0.88
N VAL A 128 -12.42 8.97 1.20
CA VAL A 128 -11.13 8.30 1.01
C VAL A 128 -10.56 7.85 2.32
N LYS A 129 -10.22 6.55 2.40
CA LYS A 129 -9.41 5.98 3.48
C LYS A 129 -8.14 5.32 2.95
N VAL A 130 -7.14 5.20 3.81
CA VAL A 130 -5.82 4.63 3.52
C VAL A 130 -5.56 3.46 4.44
N ALA A 131 -5.19 2.31 3.87
CA ALA A 131 -4.83 1.11 4.60
C ALA A 131 -3.41 0.65 4.24
N VAL A 132 -2.62 0.31 5.25
CA VAL A 132 -1.27 -0.24 5.08
C VAL A 132 -1.02 -1.37 6.07
N VAL A 133 -0.08 -2.28 5.74
CA VAL A 133 0.30 -3.33 6.70
C VAL A 133 1.22 -2.77 7.77
N TYR A 134 2.22 -1.96 7.36
CA TYR A 134 3.19 -1.34 8.27
C TYR A 134 3.12 0.18 8.23
N TYR A 135 3.32 0.80 9.39
CA TYR A 135 3.37 2.25 9.57
C TYR A 135 4.60 2.65 10.38
N ARG A 136 5.29 3.71 9.93
CA ARG A 136 6.44 4.31 10.62
C ARG A 136 6.09 5.72 11.11
N PRO A 137 5.45 5.86 12.28
CA PRO A 137 4.92 7.15 12.77
C PRO A 137 6.01 8.20 12.94
N GLU A 138 7.21 7.82 13.37
CA GLU A 138 8.34 8.73 13.60
C GLU A 138 8.89 9.35 12.30
N ARG A 139 8.67 8.69 11.16
CA ARG A 139 9.11 9.18 9.84
C ARG A 139 8.06 10.02 9.13
N ARG A 140 6.86 10.06 9.64
CA ARG A 140 5.75 10.81 9.04
C ARG A 140 6.08 12.29 8.94
N ARG A 141 5.91 12.86 7.74
CA ARG A 141 6.16 14.28 7.44
C ARG A 141 4.89 15.06 7.13
N PHE A 142 3.76 14.38 6.93
CA PHE A 142 2.46 14.98 6.65
C PHE A 142 1.52 14.81 7.83
N LEU A 143 0.56 15.73 7.99
CA LEU A 143 -0.35 15.76 9.14
C LEU A 143 -1.27 14.53 9.25
N VAL A 144 -1.56 13.89 8.10
CA VAL A 144 -2.49 12.76 8.04
C VAL A 144 -1.68 11.46 7.98
N GLY A 145 -2.03 10.49 8.84
CA GLY A 145 -1.53 9.13 8.83
C GLY A 145 -2.47 8.19 8.06
N PRO A 146 -2.19 6.87 8.04
CA PRO A 146 -3.12 5.88 7.50
C PRO A 146 -4.33 5.72 8.44
N ASP A 147 -5.51 5.45 7.88
CA ASP A 147 -6.73 5.15 8.65
C ASP A 147 -6.68 3.74 9.25
N TYR A 148 -6.05 2.81 8.53
CA TYR A 148 -5.88 1.42 8.95
C TYR A 148 -4.43 0.98 8.80
N TYR A 149 -3.90 0.39 9.85
CA TYR A 149 -2.60 -0.30 9.82
C TYR A 149 -2.60 -1.44 10.84
N LEU A 150 -1.65 -2.38 10.70
CA LEU A 150 -1.48 -3.48 11.66
C LEU A 150 -0.30 -3.24 12.58
N HIS A 151 0.85 -2.91 12.02
CA HIS A 151 2.10 -2.82 12.75
C HIS A 151 2.66 -1.40 12.70
N GLU A 152 3.09 -0.91 13.87
CA GLU A 152 4.00 0.23 13.95
C GLU A 152 5.44 -0.28 14.09
N THR A 153 6.38 0.40 13.45
CA THR A 153 7.79 0.04 13.53
C THR A 153 8.69 1.26 13.32
N THR A 154 9.82 1.28 14.01
CA THR A 154 10.92 2.21 13.77
C THR A 154 11.90 1.66 12.73
N ALA A 155 12.04 0.31 12.66
CA ALA A 155 12.87 -0.37 11.69
C ALA A 155 12.32 -0.23 10.25
N ARG A 156 13.19 -0.44 9.26
CA ARG A 156 12.81 -0.46 7.85
C ARG A 156 12.29 -1.83 7.45
N PRO A 157 10.99 -2.01 7.15
CA PRO A 157 10.46 -3.29 6.70
C PRO A 157 11.03 -3.65 5.32
N ILE A 158 11.45 -4.91 5.17
CA ILE A 158 11.86 -5.53 3.91
C ILE A 158 10.85 -6.61 3.59
N PHE A 159 10.04 -6.36 2.58
CA PHE A 159 8.92 -7.22 2.21
C PHE A 159 9.33 -8.36 1.26
N PRO A 160 8.63 -9.52 1.27
CA PRO A 160 8.94 -10.65 0.42
C PRO A 160 8.92 -10.33 -1.08
N HIS A 161 8.10 -9.39 -1.51
CA HIS A 161 8.00 -8.93 -2.90
C HIS A 161 9.08 -7.90 -3.30
N ARG A 162 10.05 -7.63 -2.43
CA ARG A 162 11.19 -6.69 -2.66
C ARG A 162 12.53 -7.41 -2.65
N LEU A 163 12.67 -8.47 -3.43
CA LEU A 163 13.86 -9.32 -3.49
C LEU A 163 15.17 -8.53 -3.69
N THR A 164 15.14 -7.47 -4.47
CA THR A 164 16.32 -6.61 -4.70
C THR A 164 16.82 -5.86 -3.45
N ALA A 165 16.06 -5.90 -2.37
CA ALA A 165 16.46 -5.33 -1.08
C ALA A 165 17.06 -6.36 -0.13
N MET A 166 17.17 -7.63 -0.53
CA MET A 166 17.71 -8.75 0.25
C MET A 166 18.96 -9.35 -0.42
N SER A 167 19.89 -9.83 0.39
CA SER A 167 20.96 -10.70 -0.06
C SER A 167 20.48 -12.15 -0.24
N ALA A 168 21.23 -12.96 -0.98
CA ALA A 168 20.93 -14.39 -1.13
C ALA A 168 20.85 -15.13 0.23
N ALA A 169 21.74 -14.79 1.18
CA ALA A 169 21.73 -15.38 2.51
C ALA A 169 20.47 -15.03 3.29
N GLU A 170 19.99 -13.77 3.23
CA GLU A 170 18.75 -13.35 3.87
C GLU A 170 17.53 -14.03 3.24
N ILE A 171 17.54 -14.22 1.92
CA ILE A 171 16.46 -14.96 1.22
C ILE A 171 16.44 -16.41 1.70
N HIS A 172 17.62 -17.07 1.80
CA HIS A 172 17.73 -18.43 2.29
C HIS A 172 17.23 -18.60 3.73
N GLU A 173 17.53 -17.64 4.59
CA GLU A 173 17.10 -17.67 6.01
C GLU A 173 15.58 -17.54 6.14
N VAL A 174 14.95 -16.71 5.31
CA VAL A 174 13.51 -16.43 5.38
C VAL A 174 12.69 -17.48 4.61
N ASP A 175 13.20 -17.96 3.48
CA ASP A 175 12.51 -18.89 2.61
C ASP A 175 13.52 -19.69 1.77
N ALA A 176 13.89 -20.90 2.27
CA ALA A 176 14.86 -21.75 1.62
C ALA A 176 14.37 -22.28 0.25
N GLU A 177 13.07 -22.48 0.08
CA GLU A 177 12.49 -22.92 -1.20
C GLU A 177 12.58 -21.80 -2.25
N MET A 178 12.27 -20.57 -1.86
CA MET A 178 12.45 -19.40 -2.73
C MET A 178 13.92 -19.21 -3.12
N HIS A 179 14.84 -19.43 -2.17
CA HIS A 179 16.27 -19.37 -2.47
C HIS A 179 16.68 -20.40 -3.52
N GLU A 180 16.21 -21.64 -3.40
CA GLU A 180 16.50 -22.70 -4.39
C GLU A 180 15.95 -22.34 -5.76
N VAL A 181 14.73 -21.80 -5.84
CA VAL A 181 14.13 -21.35 -7.12
C VAL A 181 14.93 -20.24 -7.79
N LEU A 182 15.55 -19.34 -7.00
CA LEU A 182 16.26 -18.19 -7.54
C LEU A 182 17.74 -18.45 -7.88
N PHE A 183 18.38 -19.40 -7.20
CA PHE A 183 19.84 -19.59 -7.25
C PHE A 183 20.26 -21.06 -7.47
N GLY A 184 19.31 -22.02 -7.47
CA GLY A 184 19.53 -23.47 -7.64
C GLY A 184 19.67 -23.97 -9.09
#